data_95ffad9e4c20c3152726d59f92784412
#
_entry.id   95ffad9e4c20c3152726d59f92784412
#
_cell.length_a   1.000
_cell.length_b   1.000
_cell.length_c   1.000
_cell.angle_alpha   90.00
_cell.angle_beta   90.00
_cell.angle_gamma   90.00
#
_symmetry.space_group_name_H-M   'P 1'
#
loop_
_entity.id
_entity.type
_entity.pdbx_description
1 polymer ?
#
loop_
_entity_poly.entity_id
_entity_poly.type
_entity_poly.pdbx_seq_one_letter_code
_entity_poly.pdbx_strand_id
1 'polypeptide(L)'
;MVDGRQVNARAYLSKFNFTGSDQNKKLKDLSGGERNRAHLALTLKQGANVLLLDEPTNDIDVNTLRALEEAIENFPGCAVIISHDRWFLDRVCTHMLAYEGDGTFYWFEGNFADYEENLRQRKGESALRRNKYRDLSGRTS
;
A
#
# COMPACT_ATOMS: atom_id res chain seq x y z
N MET A 1 22.29 -9.02 -7.62
CA MET A 1 21.28 -10.00 -8.08
C MET A 1 19.92 -9.58 -7.54
N VAL A 2 18.89 -9.67 -8.33
CA VAL A 2 17.51 -9.47 -7.92
C VAL A 2 16.76 -10.74 -8.33
N ASP A 3 16.05 -11.36 -7.39
CA ASP A 3 15.30 -12.61 -7.63
C ASP A 3 16.15 -13.74 -8.28
N GLY A 4 17.37 -13.90 -7.81
CA GLY A 4 18.32 -14.90 -8.33
C GLY A 4 18.90 -14.63 -9.74
N ARG A 5 18.50 -13.52 -10.37
CA ARG A 5 19.00 -13.12 -11.70
C ARG A 5 20.07 -12.05 -11.59
N GLN A 6 21.05 -12.11 -12.46
CA GLN A 6 22.02 -11.02 -12.59
C GLN A 6 21.37 -9.83 -13.30
N VAL A 7 21.33 -8.68 -12.62
CA VAL A 7 20.80 -7.43 -13.16
C VAL A 7 21.88 -6.37 -13.11
N ASN A 8 22.01 -5.59 -14.19
CA ASN A 8 22.90 -4.45 -14.21
C ASN A 8 22.43 -3.41 -13.18
N ALA A 9 23.32 -3.00 -12.26
CA ALA A 9 23.00 -2.10 -11.16
C ALA A 9 22.45 -0.76 -11.65
N ARG A 10 23.01 -0.20 -12.73
CA ARG A 10 22.54 1.07 -13.32
C ARG A 10 21.15 0.93 -13.92
N ALA A 11 20.87 -0.15 -14.63
CA ALA A 11 19.56 -0.45 -15.18
C ALA A 11 18.52 -0.69 -14.09
N TYR A 12 18.91 -1.33 -12.99
CA TYR A 12 18.04 -1.52 -11.83
C TYR A 12 17.70 -0.20 -11.14
N LEU A 13 18.69 0.65 -10.87
CA LEU A 13 18.49 1.94 -10.24
C LEU A 13 17.69 2.93 -11.12
N SER A 14 17.79 2.81 -12.44
CA SER A 14 17.03 3.68 -13.35
C SER A 14 15.50 3.48 -13.23
N LYS A 15 15.06 2.28 -12.84
CA LYS A 15 13.63 1.99 -12.55
C LYS A 15 13.09 2.82 -11.40
N PHE A 16 13.94 3.25 -10.47
CA PHE A 16 13.59 4.10 -9.33
C PHE A 16 13.92 5.59 -9.60
N ASN A 17 13.97 5.99 -10.87
CA ASN A 17 14.18 7.35 -11.31
C ASN A 17 15.56 7.94 -10.92
N PHE A 18 16.59 7.07 -10.83
CA PHE A 18 17.98 7.50 -10.73
C PHE A 18 18.59 7.59 -12.12
N THR A 19 18.84 8.83 -12.60
CA THR A 19 19.51 9.08 -13.89
C THR A 19 21.03 9.00 -13.75
N GLY A 20 21.75 9.02 -14.87
CA GLY A 20 23.19 8.73 -14.91
C GLY A 20 24.05 9.53 -13.91
N SER A 21 23.77 10.82 -13.71
CA SER A 21 24.50 11.67 -12.74
C SER A 21 24.13 11.32 -11.29
N ASP A 22 22.87 10.97 -11.03
CA ASP A 22 22.37 10.65 -9.70
C ASP A 22 22.95 9.33 -9.17
N GLN A 23 23.24 8.38 -10.08
CA GLN A 23 23.79 7.08 -9.71
C GLN A 23 25.23 7.15 -9.17
N ASN A 24 25.92 8.27 -9.38
CA ASN A 24 27.27 8.50 -8.88
C ASN A 24 27.30 9.27 -7.56
N LYS A 25 26.16 9.75 -7.07
CA LYS A 25 26.07 10.45 -5.78
C LYS A 25 26.25 9.49 -4.61
N LYS A 26 26.88 9.96 -3.56
CA LYS A 26 26.90 9.23 -2.27
C LYS A 26 25.54 9.35 -1.58
N LEU A 27 25.16 8.36 -0.80
CA LEU A 27 23.88 8.39 -0.06
C LEU A 27 23.67 9.63 0.79
N LYS A 28 24.75 10.17 1.38
CA LYS A 28 24.71 11.40 2.18
C LYS A 28 24.37 12.65 1.37
N ASP A 29 24.62 12.64 0.08
CA ASP A 29 24.44 13.77 -0.83
C ASP A 29 23.06 13.71 -1.53
N LEU A 30 22.24 12.69 -1.22
CA LEU A 30 20.88 12.52 -1.76
C LEU A 30 19.88 13.39 -1.00
N SER A 31 18.88 13.91 -1.72
CA SER A 31 17.70 14.53 -1.11
C SER A 31 16.88 13.49 -0.31
N GLY A 32 15.94 13.95 0.52
CA GLY A 32 15.04 13.06 1.27
C GLY A 32 14.27 12.09 0.36
N GLY A 33 13.70 12.57 -0.75
CA GLY A 33 13.02 11.74 -1.73
C GLY A 33 13.95 10.76 -2.44
N GLU A 34 15.16 11.20 -2.81
CA GLU A 34 16.17 10.32 -3.41
C GLU A 34 16.61 9.21 -2.45
N ARG A 35 16.79 9.52 -1.15
CA ARG A 35 17.09 8.50 -0.13
C ARG A 35 15.99 7.47 -0.01
N ASN A 36 14.73 7.89 0.00
CA ASN A 36 13.59 6.97 0.08
C ASN A 36 13.56 6.03 -1.12
N ARG A 37 13.82 6.54 -2.32
CA ARG A 37 13.94 5.72 -3.54
C ARG A 37 15.10 4.72 -3.45
N ALA A 38 16.26 5.16 -2.94
CA ALA A 38 17.41 4.28 -2.75
C ALA A 38 17.12 3.17 -1.73
N HIS A 39 16.50 3.49 -0.61
CA HIS A 39 16.07 2.52 0.40
C HIS A 39 15.09 1.51 -0.18
N LEU A 40 14.10 1.95 -0.93
CA LEU A 40 13.14 1.09 -1.61
C LEU A 40 13.84 0.13 -2.56
N ALA A 41 14.74 0.63 -3.42
CA ALA A 41 15.50 -0.19 -4.35
C ALA A 41 16.34 -1.26 -3.64
N LEU A 42 17.00 -0.90 -2.53
CA LEU A 42 17.78 -1.83 -1.72
C LEU A 42 16.89 -2.90 -1.05
N THR A 43 15.77 -2.50 -0.48
CA THR A 43 14.82 -3.42 0.17
C THR A 43 14.31 -4.46 -0.80
N LEU A 44 13.91 -4.06 -1.98
CA LEU A 44 13.42 -4.96 -3.02
C LEU A 44 14.50 -5.90 -3.56
N LYS A 45 15.77 -5.47 -3.51
CA LYS A 45 16.92 -6.30 -3.93
C LYS A 45 17.27 -7.41 -2.93
N GLN A 46 16.91 -7.28 -1.68
CA GLN A 46 17.33 -8.21 -0.61
C GLN A 46 16.77 -9.62 -0.76
N GLY A 47 15.85 -9.87 -1.68
CA GLY A 47 15.30 -11.20 -1.93
C GLY A 47 14.45 -11.73 -0.78
N ALA A 48 13.88 -10.86 0.04
CA ALA A 48 12.95 -11.24 1.10
C ALA A 48 11.66 -11.82 0.52
N ASN A 49 11.01 -12.70 1.26
CA ASN A 49 9.71 -13.26 0.89
C ASN A 49 8.51 -12.50 1.51
N VAL A 50 8.78 -11.58 2.44
CA VAL A 50 7.80 -10.67 3.02
C VAL A 50 8.34 -9.25 2.96
N LEU A 51 7.57 -8.35 2.40
CA LEU A 51 7.87 -6.94 2.27
C LEU A 51 6.92 -6.13 3.16
N LEU A 52 7.48 -5.33 4.07
CA LEU A 52 6.71 -4.40 4.90
C LEU A 52 6.98 -2.97 4.44
N LEU A 53 5.93 -2.27 4.03
CA LEU A 53 5.99 -0.88 3.60
C LEU A 53 5.06 -0.02 4.46
N ASP A 54 5.63 0.96 5.13
CA ASP A 54 4.89 1.92 5.94
C ASP A 54 4.86 3.28 5.26
N GLU A 55 3.67 3.71 4.87
CA GLU A 55 3.41 4.95 4.13
C GLU A 55 4.38 5.19 2.94
N PRO A 56 4.51 4.22 2.02
CA PRO A 56 5.56 4.25 1.00
C PRO A 56 5.34 5.33 -0.07
N THR A 57 4.16 5.93 -0.13
CA THR A 57 3.82 6.96 -1.13
C THR A 57 4.05 8.39 -0.64
N ASN A 58 4.47 8.57 0.62
CA ASN A 58 4.81 9.89 1.13
C ASN A 58 6.02 10.48 0.39
N ASP A 59 5.87 11.73 -0.07
CA ASP A 59 6.94 12.52 -0.70
C ASP A 59 7.59 11.88 -1.94
N ILE A 60 6.86 11.01 -2.66
CA ILE A 60 7.36 10.43 -3.90
C ILE A 60 6.69 11.04 -5.14
N ASP A 61 7.47 11.17 -6.20
CA ASP A 61 7.00 11.62 -7.49
C ASP A 61 6.25 10.52 -8.27
N VAL A 62 5.52 10.92 -9.31
CA VAL A 62 4.67 10.00 -10.09
C VAL A 62 5.47 8.86 -10.72
N ASN A 63 6.67 9.13 -11.22
CA ASN A 63 7.49 8.10 -11.85
C ASN A 63 7.97 7.05 -10.84
N THR A 64 8.36 7.50 -9.64
CA THR A 64 8.75 6.60 -8.55
C THR A 64 7.55 5.81 -8.02
N LEU A 65 6.38 6.43 -7.95
CA LEU A 65 5.14 5.75 -7.57
C LEU A 65 4.82 4.61 -8.53
N ARG A 66 4.93 4.83 -9.85
CA ARG A 66 4.73 3.78 -10.85
C ARG A 66 5.74 2.65 -10.72
N ALA A 67 7.01 2.98 -10.48
CA ALA A 67 8.05 1.99 -10.24
C ALA A 67 7.76 1.16 -8.98
N LEU A 68 7.25 1.78 -7.92
CA LEU A 68 6.83 1.12 -6.71
C LEU A 68 5.65 0.16 -6.96
N GLU A 69 4.62 0.61 -7.64
CA GLU A 69 3.46 -0.21 -7.99
C GLU A 69 3.87 -1.44 -8.80
N GLU A 70 4.69 -1.25 -9.83
CA GLU A 70 5.24 -2.35 -10.65
C GLU A 70 6.08 -3.32 -9.81
N ALA A 71 6.91 -2.81 -8.91
CA ALA A 71 7.74 -3.64 -8.04
C ALA A 71 6.90 -4.47 -7.06
N ILE A 72 5.83 -3.94 -6.52
CA ILE A 72 4.90 -4.66 -5.65
C ILE A 72 4.14 -5.73 -6.44
N GLU A 73 3.64 -5.39 -7.62
CA GLU A 73 2.91 -6.32 -8.48
C GLU A 73 3.77 -7.52 -8.90
N ASN A 74 5.04 -7.29 -9.19
CA ASN A 74 5.99 -8.34 -9.59
C ASN A 74 6.74 -8.97 -8.40
N PHE A 75 6.47 -8.56 -7.18
CA PHE A 75 7.13 -9.11 -5.99
C PHE A 75 6.70 -10.56 -5.77
N PRO A 76 7.66 -11.52 -5.70
CA PRO A 76 7.35 -12.95 -5.64
C PRO A 76 6.89 -13.45 -4.27
N GLY A 77 6.76 -12.56 -3.30
CA GLY A 77 6.35 -12.86 -1.93
C GLY A 77 5.07 -12.13 -1.52
N CYS A 78 4.88 -12.00 -0.22
CA CYS A 78 3.79 -11.26 0.38
C CYS A 78 4.22 -9.81 0.66
N ALA A 79 3.41 -8.84 0.27
CA ALA A 79 3.61 -7.44 0.64
C ALA A 79 2.52 -6.99 1.62
N VAL A 80 2.94 -6.44 2.76
CA VAL A 80 2.08 -5.80 3.74
C VAL A 80 2.34 -4.30 3.70
N ILE A 81 1.30 -3.54 3.39
CA ILE A 81 1.41 -2.11 3.13
C ILE A 81 0.50 -1.35 4.08
N ILE A 82 1.05 -0.38 4.80
CA ILE A 82 0.29 0.58 5.59
C ILE A 82 0.24 1.87 4.81
N SER A 83 -0.94 2.33 4.45
CA SER A 83 -1.12 3.57 3.70
C SER A 83 -2.49 4.20 3.94
N HIS A 84 -2.56 5.53 3.86
CA HIS A 84 -3.79 6.32 3.81
C HIS A 84 -4.10 6.80 2.38
N ASP A 85 -3.25 6.46 1.43
CA ASP A 85 -3.45 6.79 0.01
C ASP A 85 -4.42 5.78 -0.64
N ARG A 86 -5.68 6.22 -0.78
CA ARG A 86 -6.78 5.38 -1.31
C ARG A 86 -6.54 4.95 -2.74
N TRP A 87 -6.00 5.83 -3.57
CA TRP A 87 -5.71 5.55 -4.98
C TRP A 87 -4.62 4.50 -5.14
N PHE A 88 -3.58 4.60 -4.31
CA PHE A 88 -2.51 3.63 -4.27
C PHE A 88 -3.02 2.26 -3.80
N LEU A 89 -3.75 2.21 -2.70
CA LEU A 89 -4.34 0.98 -2.17
C LEU A 89 -5.29 0.32 -3.17
N ASP A 90 -6.08 1.10 -3.88
CA ASP A 90 -7.01 0.58 -4.88
C ASP A 90 -6.30 -0.13 -6.04
N ARG A 91 -5.12 0.38 -6.44
CA ARG A 91 -4.34 -0.20 -7.53
C ARG A 91 -3.51 -1.41 -7.14
N VAL A 92 -3.03 -1.49 -5.90
CA VAL A 92 -2.05 -2.52 -5.50
C VAL A 92 -2.60 -3.60 -4.57
N CYS A 93 -3.68 -3.32 -3.82
CA CYS A 93 -4.20 -4.27 -2.84
C CYS A 93 -5.04 -5.36 -3.46
N THR A 94 -4.81 -6.59 -3.02
CA THR A 94 -5.67 -7.75 -3.24
C THR A 94 -6.54 -8.05 -2.02
N HIS A 95 -6.06 -7.67 -0.84
CA HIS A 95 -6.73 -7.85 0.45
C HIS A 95 -6.57 -6.58 1.29
N MET A 96 -7.52 -6.34 2.16
CA MET A 96 -7.53 -5.21 3.07
C MET A 96 -7.68 -5.70 4.52
N LEU A 97 -6.87 -5.13 5.41
CA LEU A 97 -7.09 -5.24 6.85
C LEU A 97 -7.44 -3.84 7.38
N ALA A 98 -8.72 -3.58 7.53
CA ALA A 98 -9.22 -2.26 7.88
C ALA A 98 -9.45 -2.12 9.38
N TYR A 99 -8.91 -1.07 9.98
CA TYR A 99 -9.29 -0.66 11.33
C TYR A 99 -10.57 0.16 11.27
N GLU A 100 -11.64 -0.36 11.84
CA GLU A 100 -12.98 0.25 11.78
C GLU A 100 -13.38 0.95 13.09
N GLY A 101 -12.43 1.14 14.00
CA GLY A 101 -12.66 1.74 15.32
C GLY A 101 -12.90 0.72 16.42
N ASP A 102 -12.89 1.17 17.67
CA ASP A 102 -13.18 0.35 18.87
C ASP A 102 -12.33 -0.93 19.02
N GLY A 103 -11.09 -0.90 18.51
CA GLY A 103 -10.21 -2.06 18.52
C GLY A 103 -10.59 -3.17 17.53
N THR A 104 -11.53 -2.91 16.63
CA THR A 104 -12.03 -3.88 15.66
C THR A 104 -11.33 -3.76 14.33
N PHE A 105 -10.83 -4.89 13.83
CA PHE A 105 -10.26 -5.03 12.50
C PHE A 105 -11.17 -5.88 11.62
N TYR A 106 -11.30 -5.49 10.36
CA TYR A 106 -12.06 -6.21 9.37
C TYR A 106 -11.16 -6.69 8.24
N TRP A 107 -11.13 -7.99 8.01
CA TRP A 107 -10.43 -8.61 6.90
C TRP A 107 -11.34 -8.67 5.68
N PHE A 108 -10.85 -8.17 4.55
CA PHE A 108 -11.60 -8.13 3.30
C PHE A 108 -10.73 -8.58 2.13
N GLU A 109 -11.25 -9.46 1.29
CA GLU A 109 -10.63 -9.86 0.03
C GLU A 109 -11.15 -8.98 -1.09
N GLY A 110 -10.30 -8.15 -1.65
CA GLY A 110 -10.61 -7.18 -2.69
C GLY A 110 -9.74 -5.94 -2.59
N ASN A 111 -9.97 -4.98 -3.50
CA ASN A 111 -9.30 -3.69 -3.49
C ASN A 111 -10.01 -2.67 -2.57
N PHE A 112 -9.51 -1.45 -2.56
CA PHE A 112 -10.09 -0.40 -1.70
C PHE A 112 -11.52 -0.04 -2.10
N ALA A 113 -11.83 0.06 -3.40
CA ALA A 113 -13.17 0.39 -3.87
C ALA A 113 -14.20 -0.67 -3.47
N ASP A 114 -13.85 -1.95 -3.61
CA ASP A 114 -14.70 -3.07 -3.20
C ASP A 114 -14.92 -3.08 -1.68
N TYR A 115 -13.87 -2.80 -0.91
CA TYR A 115 -13.98 -2.67 0.54
C TYR A 115 -14.91 -1.52 0.95
N GLU A 116 -14.79 -0.37 0.32
CA GLU A 116 -15.61 0.81 0.62
C GLU A 116 -17.11 0.54 0.36
N GLU A 117 -17.43 -0.14 -0.72
CA GLU A 117 -18.79 -0.57 -1.04
C GLU A 117 -19.33 -1.57 0.00
N ASN A 118 -18.53 -2.57 0.35
CA ASN A 118 -18.88 -3.52 1.42
C ASN A 118 -19.13 -2.81 2.75
N LEU A 119 -18.31 -1.84 3.11
CA LEU A 119 -18.47 -1.05 4.33
C LEU A 119 -19.79 -0.27 4.33
N ARG A 120 -20.17 0.35 3.20
CA ARG A 120 -21.44 1.08 3.06
C ARG A 120 -22.63 0.14 3.26
N GLN A 121 -22.62 -1.04 2.65
CA GLN A 121 -23.67 -2.05 2.79
C GLN A 121 -23.80 -2.50 4.24
N ARG A 122 -22.72 -2.85 4.91
CA ARG A 122 -22.72 -3.29 6.32
C ARG A 122 -23.20 -2.20 7.27
N LYS A 123 -22.80 -0.92 7.05
CA LYS A 123 -23.30 0.21 7.85
C LYS A 123 -24.77 0.49 7.60
N GLY A 124 -25.23 0.41 6.36
CA GLY A 124 -26.64 0.55 6.00
C GLY A 124 -27.52 -0.50 6.68
N GLU A 125 -27.13 -1.76 6.62
CA GLU A 125 -27.83 -2.85 7.30
C GLU A 125 -27.87 -2.67 8.83
N SER A 126 -26.76 -2.23 9.42
CA SER A 126 -26.68 -1.95 10.85
C SER A 126 -27.59 -0.78 11.27
N ALA A 127 -27.70 0.24 10.43
CA ALA A 127 -28.62 1.37 10.67
C ALA A 127 -30.08 0.94 10.56
N LEU A 128 -30.42 0.10 9.57
CA LEU A 128 -31.77 -0.45 9.39
C LEU A 128 -32.18 -1.35 10.58
N ARG A 129 -31.26 -2.18 11.08
CA ARG A 129 -31.50 -3.01 12.27
C ARG A 129 -31.76 -2.16 13.50
N ARG A 130 -30.98 -1.09 13.73
CA ARG A 130 -31.17 -0.16 14.86
C ARG A 130 -32.52 0.54 14.82
N ASN A 131 -32.97 0.96 13.66
CA ASN A 131 -34.27 1.57 13.49
C ASN A 131 -35.42 0.59 13.78
N LYS A 132 -35.29 -0.66 13.33
CA LYS A 132 -36.26 -1.73 13.58
C LYS A 132 -36.39 -2.04 15.08
N TYR A 133 -35.32 -1.98 15.85
CA TYR A 133 -35.36 -2.16 17.31
C TYR A 133 -35.95 -0.94 18.05
N ARG A 134 -35.76 0.28 17.52
CA ARG A 134 -36.39 1.48 18.12
C ARG A 134 -37.91 1.49 17.98
N ASP A 135 -38.42 1.04 16.85
CA ASP A 135 -39.88 0.98 16.63
C ASP A 135 -40.61 -0.01 17.53
N LEU A 136 -39.91 -1.06 17.98
CA LEU A 136 -40.48 -2.05 18.89
C LEU A 136 -40.50 -1.61 20.37
N SER A 137 -39.62 -0.67 20.75
CA SER A 137 -39.59 -0.13 22.11
C SER A 137 -40.51 1.09 22.33
N GLY A 138 -41.12 1.61 21.26
CA GLY A 138 -42.07 2.75 21.32
C GLY A 138 -43.54 2.37 21.47
N ARG A 139 -43.88 1.08 21.66
CA ARG A 139 -45.25 0.64 21.90
C ARG A 139 -45.44 0.12 23.33
N THR A 140 -45.28 1.00 24.31
CA THR A 140 -45.83 0.83 25.65
C THR A 140 -46.37 2.15 26.12
N SER A 141 -47.56 2.38 25.77
CA SER A 141 -48.48 3.23 26.52
C SER A 141 -49.89 2.71 26.34
#